data_da503e4f23f2445c2dd3dfcc5e54789e
#
_entry.id   da503e4f23f2445c2dd3dfcc5e54789e
#
_cell.length_a   1.000
_cell.length_b   1.000
_cell.length_c   1.000
_cell.angle_alpha   90.00
_cell.angle_beta   90.00
_cell.angle_gamma   90.00
#
_symmetry.space_group_name_H-M   'P 1'
#
loop_
_entity.id
_entity.type
_entity.pdbx_description
1 polymer ?
#
loop_
_entity_poly.entity_id
_entity_poly.type
_entity_poly.pdbx_seq_one_letter_code
_entity_poly.pdbx_strand_id
1 'polypeptide(L)'
;KSQFLSGLMMPITAFVGNLGYVGVCLLGGWLAVGGAVTIGDIQAFISYVRSFNQPISQLAQIMNVLQSAAAGAERIFEFLEEEEEVAETTTPKPIVDAQGNDLIKGTVTFENVHFGYTPDKIIINDFSMYINAGKRVAIVGPTGAGKTTIVKLLMRFYEAQDGAIQVGERALDSINTNDLRDMQSYVTQDTIMF
;
A
#
# COMPACT_ATOMS: atom_id res chain seq x y z
N LYS A 1 1.09 -15.20 17.49
CA LYS A 1 0.19 -16.18 18.18
C LYS A 1 -0.80 -16.83 17.22
N SER A 2 -1.39 -16.13 16.24
CA SER A 2 -2.33 -16.70 15.26
C SER A 2 -1.70 -17.74 14.33
N GLN A 3 -0.49 -17.51 13.82
CA GLN A 3 0.23 -18.46 12.97
C GLN A 3 0.58 -19.78 13.69
N PHE A 4 0.86 -19.73 14.98
CA PHE A 4 1.13 -20.93 15.77
C PHE A 4 -0.12 -21.80 15.93
N LEU A 5 -1.28 -21.18 16.18
CA LEU A 5 -2.56 -21.88 16.27
C LEU A 5 -2.98 -22.49 14.93
N SER A 6 -2.80 -21.74 13.82
CA SER A 6 -3.07 -22.27 12.48
C SER A 6 -2.15 -23.44 12.11
N GLY A 7 -0.88 -23.40 12.53
CA GLY A 7 0.07 -24.48 12.32
C GLY A 7 -0.26 -25.78 13.10
N LEU A 8 -0.95 -25.67 14.24
CA LEU A 8 -1.38 -26.81 15.05
C LEU A 8 -2.64 -27.51 14.54
N MET A 9 -3.45 -26.83 13.73
CA MET A 9 -4.71 -27.38 13.21
C MET A 9 -4.49 -28.67 12.41
N MET A 10 -3.50 -28.73 11.52
CA MET A 10 -3.20 -29.92 10.73
C MET A 10 -2.77 -31.12 11.56
N PRO A 11 -1.79 -31.00 12.48
CA PRO A 11 -1.41 -32.08 13.36
C PRO A 11 -2.56 -32.61 14.27
N ILE A 12 -3.39 -31.68 14.78
CA ILE A 12 -4.53 -32.05 15.62
C ILE A 12 -5.58 -32.81 14.81
N THR A 13 -5.92 -32.35 13.62
CA THR A 13 -6.87 -33.02 12.73
C THR A 13 -6.37 -34.41 12.32
N ALA A 14 -5.07 -34.54 12.01
CA ALA A 14 -4.45 -35.82 11.71
C ALA A 14 -4.47 -36.79 12.93
N PHE A 15 -4.21 -36.26 14.12
CA PHE A 15 -4.25 -37.04 15.36
C PHE A 15 -5.67 -37.56 15.65
N VAL A 16 -6.69 -36.72 15.55
CA VAL A 16 -8.10 -37.12 15.72
C VAL A 16 -8.52 -38.14 14.68
N GLY A 17 -8.10 -37.96 13.41
CA GLY A 17 -8.36 -38.93 12.34
C GLY A 17 -7.73 -40.28 12.59
N ASN A 18 -6.49 -40.31 13.11
CA ASN A 18 -5.79 -41.53 13.46
C ASN A 18 -6.42 -42.24 14.68
N LEU A 19 -6.90 -41.49 15.68
CA LEU A 19 -7.66 -42.02 16.80
C LEU A 19 -8.96 -42.69 16.33
N GLY A 20 -9.68 -42.05 15.41
CA GLY A 20 -10.86 -42.63 14.77
C GLY A 20 -10.54 -43.93 14.04
N TYR A 21 -9.44 -43.98 13.29
CA TYR A 21 -8.97 -45.19 12.62
C TYR A 21 -8.71 -46.34 13.60
N VAL A 22 -7.98 -46.08 14.70
CA VAL A 22 -7.70 -47.08 15.74
C VAL A 22 -9.01 -47.57 16.36
N GLY A 23 -9.96 -46.67 16.65
CA GLY A 23 -11.27 -47.03 17.20
C GLY A 23 -12.06 -47.94 16.25
N VAL A 24 -12.08 -47.66 14.96
CA VAL A 24 -12.73 -48.51 13.95
C VAL A 24 -12.06 -49.87 13.86
N CYS A 25 -10.71 -49.94 13.89
CA CYS A 25 -10.01 -51.20 13.84
C CYS A 25 -10.30 -52.06 15.10
N LEU A 26 -10.34 -51.50 16.29
CA LEU A 26 -10.59 -52.24 17.55
C LEU A 26 -12.04 -52.71 17.60
N LEU A 27 -13.01 -51.85 17.39
CA LEU A 27 -14.45 -52.18 17.42
C LEU A 27 -14.81 -53.10 16.28
N GLY A 28 -14.33 -52.82 15.06
CA GLY A 28 -14.58 -53.66 13.90
C GLY A 28 -13.98 -55.07 14.06
N GLY A 29 -12.74 -55.17 14.58
CA GLY A 29 -12.13 -56.45 14.85
C GLY A 29 -12.88 -57.27 15.90
N TRP A 30 -13.36 -56.63 16.98
CA TRP A 30 -14.17 -57.28 17.99
C TRP A 30 -15.51 -57.80 17.43
N LEU A 31 -16.20 -56.98 16.64
CA LEU A 31 -17.47 -57.36 15.98
C LEU A 31 -17.27 -58.47 14.92
N ALA A 32 -16.13 -58.45 14.22
CA ALA A 32 -15.81 -59.47 13.22
C ALA A 32 -15.58 -60.85 13.86
N VAL A 33 -14.90 -60.89 15.02
CA VAL A 33 -14.75 -62.13 15.79
C VAL A 33 -16.09 -62.69 16.25
N GLY A 34 -17.03 -61.81 16.58
CA GLY A 34 -18.42 -62.18 16.92
C GLY A 34 -19.29 -62.53 15.69
N GLY A 35 -18.76 -62.42 14.47
CA GLY A 35 -19.49 -62.72 13.23
C GLY A 35 -20.54 -61.65 12.83
N ALA A 36 -20.55 -60.48 13.49
CA ALA A 36 -21.52 -59.43 13.25
C ALA A 36 -21.19 -58.56 11.99
N VAL A 37 -19.92 -58.45 11.61
CA VAL A 37 -19.43 -57.74 10.46
C VAL A 37 -18.35 -58.49 9.71
N THR A 38 -18.16 -58.24 8.45
CA THR A 38 -17.10 -58.83 7.64
C THR A 38 -15.84 -57.93 7.63
N ILE A 39 -14.70 -58.48 7.25
CA ILE A 39 -13.46 -57.70 7.05
C ILE A 39 -13.68 -56.61 5.95
N GLY A 40 -14.49 -56.93 4.95
CA GLY A 40 -14.86 -55.99 3.89
C GLY A 40 -15.62 -54.76 4.41
N ASP A 41 -16.54 -54.98 5.37
CA ASP A 41 -17.29 -53.89 6.01
C ASP A 41 -16.35 -52.97 6.81
N ILE A 42 -15.36 -53.52 7.49
CA ILE A 42 -14.34 -52.74 8.21
C ILE A 42 -13.51 -51.88 7.23
N GLN A 43 -13.08 -52.45 6.11
CA GLN A 43 -12.32 -51.72 5.09
C GLN A 43 -13.16 -50.61 4.45
N ALA A 44 -14.44 -50.87 4.13
CA ALA A 44 -15.36 -49.86 3.59
C ALA A 44 -15.52 -48.71 4.58
N PHE A 45 -15.73 -49.03 5.87
CA PHE A 45 -15.91 -48.01 6.89
C PHE A 45 -14.65 -47.16 7.10
N ILE A 46 -13.45 -47.74 7.11
CA ILE A 46 -12.18 -47.03 7.15
C ILE A 46 -12.07 -46.06 5.94
N SER A 47 -12.47 -46.51 4.73
CA SER A 47 -12.48 -45.68 3.52
C SER A 47 -13.44 -44.51 3.66
N TYR A 48 -14.63 -44.74 4.21
CA TYR A 48 -15.61 -43.66 4.44
C TYR A 48 -15.12 -42.65 5.47
N VAL A 49 -14.50 -43.06 6.56
CA VAL A 49 -13.90 -42.16 7.56
C VAL A 49 -12.81 -41.29 6.94
N ARG A 50 -11.95 -41.88 6.12
CA ARG A 50 -10.90 -41.13 5.40
C ARG A 50 -11.49 -40.12 4.40
N SER A 51 -12.48 -40.55 3.62
CA SER A 51 -13.18 -39.72 2.65
C SER A 51 -13.94 -38.59 3.32
N PHE A 52 -14.43 -38.76 4.55
CA PHE A 52 -15.09 -37.74 5.33
C PHE A 52 -14.12 -36.71 5.92
N ASN A 53 -12.94 -37.16 6.37
CA ASN A 53 -11.92 -36.24 6.94
C ASN A 53 -11.28 -35.30 5.87
N GLN A 54 -11.25 -35.75 4.62
CA GLN A 54 -10.65 -34.96 3.53
C GLN A 54 -11.33 -33.60 3.30
N PRO A 55 -12.67 -33.51 3.13
CA PRO A 55 -13.32 -32.22 2.97
C PRO A 55 -13.22 -31.32 4.20
N ILE A 56 -13.16 -31.88 5.41
CA ILE A 56 -12.96 -31.10 6.64
C ILE A 56 -11.60 -30.39 6.59
N SER A 57 -10.55 -31.10 6.21
CA SER A 57 -9.21 -30.51 6.04
C SER A 57 -9.17 -29.44 4.94
N GLN A 58 -9.90 -29.65 3.84
CA GLN A 58 -10.04 -28.66 2.77
C GLN A 58 -10.77 -27.39 3.22
N LEU A 59 -11.83 -27.52 4.00
CA LEU A 59 -12.53 -26.37 4.57
C LEU A 59 -11.61 -25.52 5.46
N ALA A 60 -10.78 -26.17 6.29
CA ALA A 60 -9.81 -25.45 7.11
C ALA A 60 -8.78 -24.69 6.27
N GLN A 61 -8.33 -25.24 5.13
CA GLN A 61 -7.43 -24.55 4.20
C GLN A 61 -8.12 -23.39 3.51
N ILE A 62 -9.37 -23.54 3.07
CA ILE A 62 -10.15 -22.46 2.43
C ILE A 62 -10.30 -21.28 3.38
N MET A 63 -10.54 -21.51 4.67
CA MET A 63 -10.63 -20.45 5.68
C MET A 63 -9.34 -19.62 5.77
N ASN A 64 -8.17 -20.25 5.69
CA ASN A 64 -6.88 -19.55 5.67
C ASN A 64 -6.71 -18.69 4.40
N VAL A 65 -7.12 -19.24 3.25
CA VAL A 65 -7.09 -18.51 1.97
C VAL A 65 -8.04 -17.30 2.00
N LEU A 66 -9.24 -17.45 2.53
CA LEU A 66 -10.21 -16.37 2.68
C LEU A 66 -9.68 -15.25 3.59
N GLN A 67 -9.05 -15.59 4.72
CA GLN A 67 -8.44 -14.59 5.61
C GLN A 67 -7.32 -13.81 4.89
N SER A 68 -6.48 -14.50 4.13
CA SER A 68 -5.41 -13.84 3.36
C SER A 68 -5.97 -12.96 2.24
N ALA A 69 -7.04 -13.42 1.57
CA ALA A 69 -7.72 -12.65 0.54
C ALA A 69 -8.41 -11.41 1.11
N ALA A 70 -9.05 -11.52 2.28
CA ALA A 70 -9.67 -10.39 2.97
C ALA A 70 -8.64 -9.33 3.37
N ALA A 71 -7.50 -9.75 3.95
CA ALA A 71 -6.42 -8.82 4.30
C ALA A 71 -5.78 -8.16 3.06
N GLY A 72 -5.71 -8.87 1.93
CA GLY A 72 -5.28 -8.30 0.65
C GLY A 72 -6.28 -7.28 0.08
N ALA A 73 -7.57 -7.63 0.15
CA ALA A 73 -8.64 -6.74 -0.30
C ALA A 73 -8.69 -5.45 0.54
N GLU A 74 -8.55 -5.55 1.87
CA GLU A 74 -8.51 -4.39 2.77
C GLU A 74 -7.42 -3.39 2.35
N ARG A 75 -6.21 -3.86 2.08
CA ARG A 75 -5.11 -3.00 1.61
C ARG A 75 -5.35 -2.37 0.25
N ILE A 76 -6.04 -3.10 -0.65
CA ILE A 76 -6.40 -2.57 -1.97
C ILE A 76 -7.45 -1.47 -1.82
N PHE A 77 -8.47 -1.67 -0.97
CA PHE A 77 -9.47 -0.65 -0.72
C PHE A 77 -8.90 0.57 0.01
N GLU A 78 -8.02 0.38 1.00
CA GLU A 78 -7.29 1.46 1.65
C GLU A 78 -6.51 2.30 0.63
N PHE A 79 -5.82 1.66 -0.32
CA PHE A 79 -5.13 2.36 -1.41
C PHE A 79 -6.07 3.09 -2.37
N LEU A 80 -7.25 2.51 -2.67
CA LEU A 80 -8.24 3.13 -3.56
C LEU A 80 -9.03 4.27 -2.90
N GLU A 81 -9.07 4.29 -1.56
CA GLU A 81 -9.73 5.34 -0.77
C GLU A 81 -8.77 6.49 -0.41
N GLU A 82 -7.46 6.37 -0.75
CA GLU A 82 -6.52 7.48 -0.58
C GLU A 82 -6.97 8.70 -1.38
N GLU A 83 -6.74 9.87 -0.81
CA GLU A 83 -7.09 11.13 -1.47
C GLU A 83 -6.34 11.29 -2.79
N GLU A 84 -7.09 11.52 -3.85
CA GLU A 84 -6.53 11.80 -5.17
C GLU A 84 -5.76 13.13 -5.16
N GLU A 85 -4.79 13.25 -6.07
CA GLU A 85 -4.07 14.50 -6.29
C GLU A 85 -5.05 15.64 -6.60
N VAL A 86 -4.75 16.84 -6.11
CA VAL A 86 -5.63 18.00 -6.31
C VAL A 86 -5.94 18.18 -7.79
N ALA A 87 -7.23 18.38 -8.08
CA ALA A 87 -7.70 18.52 -9.45
C ALA A 87 -6.98 19.67 -10.17
N GLU A 88 -6.62 19.42 -11.41
CA GLU A 88 -6.03 20.44 -12.30
C GLU A 88 -6.94 21.67 -12.40
N THR A 89 -6.31 22.82 -12.52
CA THR A 89 -7.07 24.04 -12.84
C THR A 89 -7.79 23.89 -14.18
N THR A 90 -9.05 24.33 -14.25
CA THR A 90 -9.88 24.23 -15.47
C THR A 90 -9.34 25.04 -16.63
N THR A 91 -8.50 26.04 -16.37
CA THR A 91 -7.88 26.90 -17.36
C THR A 91 -6.40 27.11 -17.08
N PRO A 92 -5.56 26.10 -17.32
CA PRO A 92 -4.13 26.22 -17.09
C PRO A 92 -3.52 27.27 -18.02
N LYS A 93 -2.59 28.05 -17.48
CA LYS A 93 -1.85 29.02 -18.27
C LYS A 93 -0.71 28.30 -19.01
N PRO A 94 -0.60 28.47 -20.34
CA PRO A 94 0.46 27.83 -21.12
C PRO A 94 1.84 28.32 -20.66
N ILE A 95 2.82 27.42 -20.64
CA ILE A 95 4.21 27.73 -20.29
C ILE A 95 5.07 28.15 -21.48
N VAL A 96 4.59 27.87 -22.69
CA VAL A 96 5.21 28.26 -23.94
C VAL A 96 4.24 29.15 -24.73
N ASP A 97 4.78 30.02 -25.58
CA ASP A 97 3.96 30.82 -26.53
C ASP A 97 3.54 29.96 -27.73
N ALA A 98 2.75 30.56 -28.63
CA ALA A 98 2.30 29.91 -29.87
C ALA A 98 3.46 29.54 -30.83
N GLN A 99 4.64 30.09 -30.62
CA GLN A 99 5.86 29.85 -31.36
C GLN A 99 6.79 28.82 -30.66
N GLY A 100 6.42 28.31 -29.48
CA GLY A 100 7.20 27.35 -28.70
C GLY A 100 8.32 27.96 -27.85
N ASN A 101 8.31 29.30 -27.64
CA ASN A 101 9.28 29.92 -26.73
C ASN A 101 8.81 29.84 -25.28
N ASP A 102 9.74 29.67 -24.38
CA ASP A 102 9.46 29.64 -22.94
C ASP A 102 8.93 30.97 -22.43
N LEU A 103 7.72 30.93 -21.87
CA LEU A 103 7.11 32.09 -21.20
C LEU A 103 7.54 32.21 -19.73
N ILE A 104 8.21 31.17 -19.19
CA ILE A 104 8.66 31.11 -17.81
C ILE A 104 10.15 31.33 -17.74
N LYS A 105 10.57 32.37 -17.04
CA LYS A 105 11.99 32.75 -16.86
C LYS A 105 12.60 32.13 -15.64
N GLY A 106 12.52 30.88 -15.40
CA GLY A 106 13.28 30.13 -14.37
C GLY A 106 13.54 30.82 -13.01
N THR A 107 12.84 31.92 -12.69
CA THR A 107 12.85 32.51 -11.35
C THR A 107 11.90 31.73 -10.45
N VAL A 108 12.23 31.59 -9.17
CA VAL A 108 11.37 30.90 -8.19
C VAL A 108 11.15 31.82 -7.00
N THR A 109 9.90 32.02 -6.63
CA THR A 109 9.51 32.86 -5.50
C THR A 109 8.63 32.08 -4.54
N PHE A 110 8.95 32.16 -3.27
CA PHE A 110 8.09 31.73 -2.16
C PHE A 110 7.74 33.00 -1.37
N GLU A 111 6.46 33.19 -1.10
CA GLU A 111 5.93 34.36 -0.37
C GLU A 111 5.08 33.88 0.81
N ASN A 112 5.59 34.09 2.04
CA ASN A 112 4.92 33.77 3.31
C ASN A 112 4.31 32.36 3.34
N VAL A 113 5.01 31.37 2.82
CA VAL A 113 4.52 30.01 2.66
C VAL A 113 4.42 29.30 4.01
N HIS A 114 3.25 28.73 4.26
CA HIS A 114 2.96 27.86 5.40
C HIS A 114 2.58 26.46 4.92
N PHE A 115 3.13 25.43 5.55
CA PHE A 115 2.81 24.06 5.21
C PHE A 115 3.08 23.09 6.36
N GLY A 116 2.20 22.11 6.52
CA GLY A 116 2.35 20.93 7.37
C GLY A 116 1.65 19.73 6.75
N TYR A 117 2.20 18.53 6.94
CA TYR A 117 1.57 17.29 6.45
C TYR A 117 0.29 16.93 7.25
N THR A 118 0.16 17.46 8.46
CA THR A 118 -1.04 17.33 9.29
C THR A 118 -1.40 18.72 9.83
N PRO A 119 -2.69 19.00 10.07
CA PRO A 119 -3.13 20.31 10.57
C PRO A 119 -2.44 20.74 11.88
N ASP A 120 -2.06 19.78 12.70
CA ASP A 120 -1.47 20.03 14.02
C ASP A 120 0.06 20.27 13.98
N LYS A 121 0.72 20.03 12.84
CA LYS A 121 2.17 20.10 12.76
C LYS A 121 2.65 20.90 11.55
N ILE A 122 2.86 22.19 11.76
CA ILE A 122 3.46 23.08 10.78
C ILE A 122 4.95 22.75 10.66
N ILE A 123 5.44 22.53 9.44
CA ILE A 123 6.84 22.24 9.11
C ILE A 123 7.50 23.45 8.45
N ILE A 124 6.80 24.13 7.57
CA ILE A 124 7.22 25.37 6.93
C ILE A 124 6.33 26.47 7.52
N ASN A 125 6.96 27.48 8.08
CA ASN A 125 6.28 28.58 8.76
C ASN A 125 6.84 29.91 8.25
N ASP A 126 6.01 30.70 7.59
CA ASP A 126 6.33 32.03 7.07
C ASP A 126 7.60 32.04 6.20
N PHE A 127 7.71 31.07 5.29
CA PHE A 127 8.90 30.94 4.47
C PHE A 127 8.79 31.81 3.21
N SER A 128 9.76 32.72 3.08
CA SER A 128 9.87 33.59 1.91
C SER A 128 11.26 33.49 1.31
N MET A 129 11.34 33.33 -0.01
CA MET A 129 12.60 33.23 -0.74
C MET A 129 12.42 33.66 -2.19
N TYR A 130 13.41 34.36 -2.72
CA TYR A 130 13.47 34.71 -4.14
C TYR A 130 14.76 34.19 -4.77
N ILE A 131 14.64 33.44 -5.85
CA ILE A 131 15.74 32.85 -6.61
C ILE A 131 15.73 33.38 -8.03
N ASN A 132 16.80 34.05 -8.43
CA ASN A 132 16.97 34.48 -9.80
C ASN A 132 17.24 33.30 -10.75
N ALA A 133 16.81 33.41 -12.00
CA ALA A 133 17.11 32.45 -13.04
C ALA A 133 18.61 32.15 -13.16
N GLY A 134 18.94 30.88 -13.38
CA GLY A 134 20.32 30.41 -13.55
C GLY A 134 21.17 30.36 -12.26
N LYS A 135 20.59 30.64 -11.10
CA LYS A 135 21.30 30.54 -9.81
C LYS A 135 21.23 29.12 -9.25
N ARG A 136 22.30 28.73 -8.55
CA ARG A 136 22.33 27.52 -7.74
C ARG A 136 22.08 27.89 -6.28
N VAL A 137 21.17 27.19 -5.64
CA VAL A 137 20.78 27.42 -4.24
C VAL A 137 20.99 26.14 -3.45
N ALA A 138 21.61 26.26 -2.28
CA ALA A 138 21.72 25.17 -1.34
C ALA A 138 20.79 25.42 -0.15
N ILE A 139 19.89 24.48 0.11
CA ILE A 139 19.00 24.49 1.28
C ILE A 139 19.68 23.67 2.36
N VAL A 140 20.10 24.31 3.44
CA VAL A 140 20.84 23.70 4.55
C VAL A 140 20.04 23.74 5.85
N GLY A 141 20.25 22.78 6.73
CA GLY A 141 19.57 22.71 8.02
C GLY A 141 19.60 21.30 8.61
N PRO A 142 19.21 21.12 9.86
CA PRO A 142 19.16 19.83 10.52
C PRO A 142 18.11 18.90 9.88
N THR A 143 18.17 17.60 10.22
CA THR A 143 17.16 16.64 9.81
C THR A 143 15.79 17.07 10.36
N GLY A 144 14.75 17.01 9.51
CA GLY A 144 13.40 17.45 9.88
C GLY A 144 13.13 18.96 9.69
N ALA A 145 14.10 19.77 9.27
CA ALA A 145 13.94 21.22 9.05
C ALA A 145 13.10 21.59 7.79
N GLY A 146 12.43 20.64 7.13
CA GLY A 146 11.57 20.94 5.98
C GLY A 146 12.31 21.08 4.63
N LYS A 147 13.61 20.77 4.53
CA LYS A 147 14.37 20.88 3.27
C LYS A 147 13.73 20.16 2.09
N THR A 148 13.41 18.90 2.28
CA THR A 148 12.74 18.08 1.26
C THR A 148 11.30 18.54 1.01
N THR A 149 10.65 19.10 2.02
CA THR A 149 9.29 19.65 1.92
C THR A 149 9.24 20.85 0.97
N ILE A 150 10.23 21.74 1.01
CA ILE A 150 10.32 22.87 0.07
C ILE A 150 10.40 22.37 -1.38
N VAL A 151 11.20 21.33 -1.62
CA VAL A 151 11.29 20.73 -2.98
C VAL A 151 9.98 20.07 -3.38
N LYS A 152 9.32 19.36 -2.48
CA LYS A 152 8.02 18.72 -2.75
C LYS A 152 6.92 19.74 -3.04
N LEU A 153 6.92 20.88 -2.38
CA LEU A 153 6.02 22.00 -2.67
C LEU A 153 6.30 22.59 -4.05
N LEU A 154 7.58 22.77 -4.41
CA LEU A 154 7.96 23.27 -5.73
C LEU A 154 7.57 22.31 -6.86
N MET A 155 7.66 20.98 -6.62
CA MET A 155 7.21 19.93 -7.54
C MET A 155 5.68 19.77 -7.56
N ARG A 156 4.98 20.53 -6.74
CA ARG A 156 3.52 20.46 -6.56
C ARG A 156 3.03 19.04 -6.20
N PHE A 157 3.82 18.30 -5.39
CA PHE A 157 3.34 17.06 -4.76
C PHE A 157 2.41 17.36 -3.57
N TYR A 158 2.48 18.57 -3.05
CA TYR A 158 1.60 19.14 -2.03
C TYR A 158 1.35 20.58 -2.33
N GLU A 159 0.21 21.11 -1.90
CA GLU A 159 -0.11 22.52 -1.99
C GLU A 159 0.19 23.23 -0.68
N ALA A 160 0.61 24.48 -0.75
CA ALA A 160 0.81 25.33 0.43
C ALA A 160 -0.55 25.58 1.11
N GLN A 161 -0.57 25.57 2.44
CA GLN A 161 -1.77 25.90 3.21
C GLN A 161 -2.04 27.39 3.22
N ASP A 162 -1.00 28.21 3.14
CA ASP A 162 -1.05 29.64 3.05
C ASP A 162 0.20 30.17 2.35
N GLY A 163 0.14 31.41 1.83
CA GLY A 163 1.19 32.01 1.04
C GLY A 163 1.10 31.66 -0.45
N ALA A 164 2.14 31.98 -1.21
CA ALA A 164 2.18 31.75 -2.64
C ALA A 164 3.55 31.21 -3.09
N ILE A 165 3.52 30.30 -4.06
CA ILE A 165 4.72 29.83 -4.76
C ILE A 165 4.57 30.18 -6.23
N GLN A 166 5.61 30.79 -6.81
CA GLN A 166 5.60 31.23 -8.20
C GLN A 166 6.85 30.70 -8.91
N VAL A 167 6.67 30.33 -10.19
CA VAL A 167 7.74 30.03 -11.12
C VAL A 167 7.65 30.99 -12.29
N GLY A 168 8.69 31.80 -12.48
CA GLY A 168 8.62 32.98 -13.28
C GLY A 168 7.68 34.04 -12.65
N GLU A 169 6.72 34.51 -13.41
CA GLU A 169 5.68 35.45 -12.95
C GLU A 169 4.33 34.74 -12.77
N ARG A 170 4.32 33.42 -12.61
CA ARG A 170 3.10 32.62 -12.56
C ARG A 170 2.99 31.85 -11.26
N ALA A 171 1.82 31.90 -10.67
CA ALA A 171 1.50 31.09 -9.53
C ALA A 171 1.54 29.59 -9.92
N LEU A 172 2.13 28.76 -9.06
CA LEU A 172 2.36 27.37 -9.30
C LEU A 172 1.05 26.58 -9.56
N ASP A 173 0.00 26.94 -8.86
CA ASP A 173 -1.35 26.39 -8.98
C ASP A 173 -2.04 26.70 -10.31
N SER A 174 -1.57 27.75 -11.01
CA SER A 174 -2.10 28.16 -12.32
C SER A 174 -1.46 27.44 -13.51
N ILE A 175 -0.42 26.66 -13.29
CA ILE A 175 0.31 25.90 -14.32
C ILE A 175 -0.24 24.48 -14.34
N ASN A 176 -0.35 23.85 -15.51
CA ASN A 176 -0.67 22.42 -15.61
C ASN A 176 0.44 21.59 -14.94
N THR A 177 0.07 20.61 -14.16
CA THR A 177 1.03 19.80 -13.36
C THR A 177 2.00 19.01 -14.24
N ASN A 178 1.55 18.52 -15.39
CA ASN A 178 2.43 17.82 -16.34
C ASN A 178 3.45 18.79 -16.95
N ASP A 179 2.99 19.95 -17.41
CA ASP A 179 3.89 20.97 -17.96
C ASP A 179 4.91 21.44 -16.92
N LEU A 180 4.48 21.60 -15.66
CA LEU A 180 5.37 21.97 -14.56
C LEU A 180 6.44 20.90 -14.30
N ARG A 181 6.04 19.63 -14.31
CA ARG A 181 6.95 18.49 -14.06
C ARG A 181 7.91 18.27 -15.22
N ASP A 182 7.47 18.52 -16.45
CA ASP A 182 8.34 18.44 -17.65
C ASP A 182 9.45 19.49 -17.63
N MET A 183 9.21 20.66 -17.02
CA MET A 183 10.23 21.70 -16.82
C MET A 183 11.22 21.38 -15.69
N GLN A 184 10.92 20.43 -14.83
CA GLN A 184 11.68 20.16 -13.62
C GLN A 184 12.31 18.76 -13.69
N SER A 185 13.51 18.64 -13.13
CA SER A 185 14.16 17.37 -12.93
C SER A 185 14.40 17.14 -11.45
N TYR A 186 13.90 16.05 -10.92
CA TYR A 186 14.03 15.70 -9.51
C TYR A 186 14.92 14.48 -9.32
N VAL A 187 15.98 14.64 -8.56
CA VAL A 187 16.87 13.53 -8.18
C VAL A 187 16.60 13.18 -6.72
N THR A 188 16.11 11.97 -6.49
CA THR A 188 15.86 11.45 -5.14
C THR A 188 17.14 11.07 -4.44
N GLN A 189 17.13 11.08 -3.11
CA GLN A 189 18.27 10.67 -2.30
C GLN A 189 18.57 9.17 -2.46
N ASP A 190 17.52 8.35 -2.59
CA ASP A 190 17.61 6.93 -2.90
C ASP A 190 17.19 6.72 -4.36
N THR A 191 18.15 6.74 -5.27
CA THR A 191 17.90 6.54 -6.70
C THR A 191 17.75 5.06 -6.98
N ILE A 192 16.53 4.61 -7.29
CA ILE A 192 16.27 3.26 -7.79
C ILE A 192 16.42 3.32 -9.32
N MET A 193 17.40 2.61 -9.86
CA MET A 193 17.48 2.38 -11.31
C MET A 193 16.67 1.13 -11.65
N PHE A 194 15.72 1.28 -12.57
CA PHE A 194 14.95 0.18 -13.14
C PHE A 194 15.62 -0.36 -14.39
#